data_9daddb1489515a71e97b549032cf098c
#
_entry.id   9daddb1489515a71e97b549032cf098c
#
_cell.length_a   1.000
_cell.length_b   1.000
_cell.length_c   1.000
_cell.angle_alpha   90.00
_cell.angle_beta   90.00
_cell.angle_gamma   90.00
#
_symmetry.space_group_name_H-M   'P 1'
#
loop_
_entity.id
_entity.type
_entity.pdbx_description
1 polymer ?
#
loop_
_entity_poly.entity_id
_entity_poly.type
_entity_poly.pdbx_seq_one_letter_code
_entity_poly.pdbx_strand_id
1 'polypeptide(L)'
;MSTPDSATGPALDEPAPEPTTDAQLTSLSTQAARQLATTHKSEPQMQAISSRWLLRMLPWVDVKGGTYRVNRRLQLRVGRGRVQFEQNGGNDVRVIPQTLTELPVLRGYSDNGTLAELSSRFQTREVRAGQVVFEAGQPVTETYLVVHGRFTRFTAGKYGEEEIVGVVSGGDQLGDEALGQDDPLWLSSVRAETSGVLLALPWDALREFVGRVPSLAAHLEAYAARQRLPMNRKGEAEVPVQAGHTGEPTLSAGFVDYELSPREYELSLTQTVLKVHTRVADLYNNPMNQTEQQLRLTVEEIRERQEWEMVNNRDFGLLHNADHSQRVSTFAGPPTPDDMDDLLSMRRKTKLFLAHPKAIAAFFRQCNRRGLVPGTATVEGHEIPAWRGVPIFPCNKIPISPQHTSSIIALRTGEADQGVVGLYQTGIPEEFQPGLNVRFMGIDANSIIRYLVTAYYSMAVLVPDAAGVLENVQVGRTAE
;
A
#
# COMPACT_ATOMS: atom_id res chain seq x y z
N MET A 1 21.00 74.42 9.71
CA MET A 1 21.60 73.35 10.48
C MET A 1 20.68 72.17 10.33
N SER A 2 20.99 71.35 9.37
CA SER A 2 21.26 69.92 9.48
C SER A 2 20.01 68.99 9.66
N THR A 3 19.66 68.41 8.58
CA THR A 3 18.89 67.13 8.41
C THR A 3 19.52 65.96 9.17
N PRO A 4 18.81 64.80 9.36
CA PRO A 4 18.98 63.86 8.32
C PRO A 4 17.69 63.05 7.96
N ASP A 5 17.61 62.77 6.69
CA ASP A 5 17.27 61.55 5.95
C ASP A 5 16.86 60.29 6.74
N SER A 6 15.69 59.78 6.39
CA SER A 6 15.38 58.35 6.60
C SER A 6 15.00 57.72 5.25
N ALA A 7 15.94 56.95 4.74
CA ALA A 7 15.81 56.15 3.55
C ALA A 7 14.78 55.03 3.76
N THR A 8 13.72 55.05 2.97
CA THR A 8 12.79 53.92 2.76
C THR A 8 13.45 52.97 1.78
N GLY A 9 13.81 51.77 2.23
CA GLY A 9 14.29 50.69 1.38
C GLY A 9 13.13 50.13 0.49
N PRO A 10 13.47 49.64 -0.69
CA PRO A 10 12.44 49.11 -1.62
C PRO A 10 11.79 47.83 -1.08
N ALA A 11 10.47 47.80 -1.17
CA ALA A 11 9.69 46.61 -0.95
C ALA A 11 10.16 45.52 -1.93
N LEU A 12 10.50 44.37 -1.39
CA LEU A 12 10.73 43.15 -2.17
C LEU A 12 9.41 42.78 -2.82
N ASP A 13 9.32 42.90 -4.14
CA ASP A 13 8.27 42.29 -4.95
C ASP A 13 8.25 40.77 -4.68
N GLU A 14 7.22 40.31 -4.00
CA GLU A 14 6.89 38.88 -3.99
C GLU A 14 6.57 38.44 -5.43
N PRO A 15 7.25 37.42 -6.00
CA PRO A 15 6.91 36.94 -7.31
C PRO A 15 5.47 36.43 -7.27
N ALA A 16 4.64 36.92 -8.21
CA ALA A 16 3.30 36.43 -8.42
C ALA A 16 3.33 34.90 -8.57
N PRO A 17 2.37 34.15 -7.99
CA PRO A 17 2.32 32.71 -8.11
C PRO A 17 2.28 32.32 -9.59
N GLU A 18 3.24 31.51 -10.01
CA GLU A 18 3.27 30.96 -11.36
C GLU A 18 1.93 30.23 -11.62
N PRO A 19 1.30 30.43 -12.79
CA PRO A 19 0.04 29.76 -13.09
C PRO A 19 0.29 28.25 -13.07
N THR A 20 -0.46 27.56 -12.22
CA THR A 20 -0.43 26.10 -12.10
C THR A 20 -0.60 25.46 -13.47
N THR A 21 0.30 24.58 -13.83
CA THR A 21 0.40 23.87 -15.12
C THR A 21 -0.92 23.22 -15.58
N ASP A 22 -1.80 22.90 -14.64
CA ASP A 22 -3.13 22.28 -14.90
C ASP A 22 -4.13 23.19 -15.63
N ALA A 23 -4.01 24.52 -15.50
CA ALA A 23 -4.93 25.44 -16.18
C ALA A 23 -4.64 25.55 -17.71
N GLN A 24 -3.48 25.12 -18.17
CA GLN A 24 -3.09 25.19 -19.59
C GLN A 24 -3.54 23.97 -20.40
N LEU A 25 -3.73 22.80 -19.78
CA LEU A 25 -4.06 21.54 -20.46
C LEU A 25 -5.51 21.46 -20.95
N THR A 26 -6.43 22.22 -20.36
CA THR A 26 -7.88 22.14 -20.66
C THR A 26 -8.41 23.28 -21.52
N SER A 27 -7.54 24.09 -22.14
CA SER A 27 -7.96 25.20 -22.99
C SER A 27 -7.01 25.40 -24.18
N LEU A 28 -7.56 25.44 -25.40
CA LEU A 28 -6.86 25.79 -26.60
C LEU A 28 -7.01 27.29 -26.90
N SER A 29 -5.90 28.03 -26.99
CA SER A 29 -5.93 29.42 -27.38
C SER A 29 -6.27 29.58 -28.88
N THR A 30 -6.87 30.73 -29.24
CA THR A 30 -7.17 31.05 -30.63
C THR A 30 -5.90 31.12 -31.48
N GLN A 31 -4.75 31.53 -30.92
CA GLN A 31 -3.47 31.54 -31.62
C GLN A 31 -2.98 30.14 -31.94
N ALA A 32 -3.05 29.19 -30.98
CA ALA A 32 -2.66 27.81 -31.21
C ALA A 32 -3.59 27.13 -32.23
N ALA A 33 -4.91 27.37 -32.13
CA ALA A 33 -5.89 26.84 -33.08
C ALA A 33 -5.67 27.36 -34.52
N ARG A 34 -5.30 28.65 -34.66
CA ARG A 34 -4.96 29.21 -35.96
C ARG A 34 -3.76 28.52 -36.62
N GLN A 35 -2.77 28.09 -35.85
CA GLN A 35 -1.62 27.35 -36.36
C GLN A 35 -1.99 25.94 -36.83
N LEU A 36 -3.03 25.35 -36.24
CA LEU A 36 -3.56 24.03 -36.61
C LEU A 36 -4.53 24.08 -37.80
N ALA A 37 -5.13 25.24 -38.09
CA ALA A 37 -6.06 25.43 -39.20
C ALA A 37 -5.34 25.57 -40.56
N THR A 38 -6.07 25.39 -41.63
CA THR A 38 -5.75 25.79 -43.01
C THR A 38 -4.67 25.02 -43.79
N THR A 39 -3.85 24.15 -43.17
CA THR A 39 -2.84 23.34 -43.89
C THR A 39 -2.99 21.87 -43.56
N HIS A 40 -2.45 20.99 -44.42
CA HIS A 40 -2.38 19.56 -44.07
C HIS A 40 -1.46 19.37 -42.86
N LYS A 41 -2.01 18.89 -41.75
CA LYS A 41 -1.31 18.68 -40.47
C LYS A 41 -1.72 17.37 -39.86
N SER A 42 -0.81 16.78 -39.08
CA SER A 42 -1.17 15.68 -38.22
C SER A 42 -2.11 16.15 -37.09
N GLU A 43 -2.93 15.25 -36.58
CA GLU A 43 -3.70 15.52 -35.37
C GLU A 43 -2.78 15.90 -34.20
N PRO A 44 -3.23 16.77 -33.31
CA PRO A 44 -2.48 17.13 -32.12
C PRO A 44 -2.06 15.87 -31.32
N GLN A 45 -0.75 15.76 -31.06
CA GLN A 45 -0.20 14.66 -30.28
C GLN A 45 -0.04 15.09 -28.83
N MET A 46 -0.24 14.16 -27.91
CA MET A 46 -0.07 14.41 -26.49
C MET A 46 1.24 13.80 -26.02
N GLN A 47 2.10 14.63 -25.44
CA GLN A 47 3.33 14.17 -24.80
C GLN A 47 3.00 13.48 -23.48
N ALA A 48 3.79 12.50 -23.08
CA ALA A 48 3.68 11.77 -21.82
C ALA A 48 2.46 10.82 -21.67
N ILE A 49 1.73 10.50 -22.75
CA ILE A 49 0.77 9.40 -22.73
C ILE A 49 1.52 8.08 -22.51
N SER A 50 1.06 7.30 -21.54
CA SER A 50 1.57 5.95 -21.29
C SER A 50 0.71 4.88 -21.98
N SER A 51 1.18 3.63 -21.97
CA SER A 51 0.41 2.51 -22.52
C SER A 51 -0.81 2.14 -21.66
N ARG A 52 -0.89 2.62 -20.43
CA ARG A 52 -1.97 2.39 -19.46
C ARG A 52 -2.36 0.91 -19.35
N TRP A 53 -1.35 0.07 -19.19
CA TRP A 53 -1.54 -1.38 -19.15
C TRP A 53 -2.46 -1.83 -18.01
N LEU A 54 -2.42 -1.14 -16.86
CA LEU A 54 -3.32 -1.48 -15.75
C LEU A 54 -4.79 -1.33 -16.18
N LEU A 55 -5.17 -0.21 -16.80
CA LEU A 55 -6.55 0.02 -17.25
C LEU A 55 -6.99 -0.98 -18.33
N ARG A 56 -6.06 -1.43 -19.17
CA ARG A 56 -6.33 -2.38 -20.28
C ARG A 56 -6.45 -3.81 -19.78
N MET A 57 -5.65 -4.20 -18.80
CA MET A 57 -5.56 -5.58 -18.32
C MET A 57 -6.54 -5.92 -17.19
N LEU A 58 -7.16 -4.90 -16.57
CA LEU A 58 -8.18 -5.13 -15.55
C LEU A 58 -9.53 -5.44 -16.20
N PRO A 59 -10.22 -6.51 -15.78
CA PRO A 59 -11.64 -6.66 -16.03
C PRO A 59 -12.41 -5.61 -15.24
N TRP A 60 -13.40 -4.99 -15.89
CA TRP A 60 -14.22 -3.95 -15.30
C TRP A 60 -15.59 -4.48 -14.93
N VAL A 61 -16.08 -4.09 -13.74
CA VAL A 61 -17.37 -4.47 -13.17
C VAL A 61 -18.25 -3.22 -13.05
N ASP A 62 -19.48 -3.30 -13.55
CA ASP A 62 -20.49 -2.25 -13.44
C ASP A 62 -21.10 -2.26 -12.05
N VAL A 63 -20.96 -1.15 -11.32
CA VAL A 63 -21.38 -1.00 -9.92
C VAL A 63 -22.62 -0.12 -9.85
N LYS A 64 -23.78 -0.74 -9.74
CA LYS A 64 -25.02 -0.02 -9.54
C LYS A 64 -25.13 0.51 -8.10
N GLY A 65 -25.27 1.83 -7.97
CA GLY A 65 -25.38 2.48 -6.66
C GLY A 65 -24.04 2.94 -6.05
N GLY A 66 -22.94 2.90 -6.81
CA GLY A 66 -21.69 3.57 -6.47
C GLY A 66 -20.82 2.86 -5.43
N THR A 67 -21.24 1.73 -4.87
CA THR A 67 -20.50 1.00 -3.85
C THR A 67 -20.42 -0.50 -4.17
N TYR A 68 -19.23 -1.08 -4.09
CA TYR A 68 -18.97 -2.50 -4.28
C TYR A 68 -18.51 -3.12 -2.97
N ARG A 69 -19.27 -4.08 -2.44
CA ARG A 69 -18.98 -4.76 -1.18
C ARG A 69 -18.33 -6.11 -1.42
N VAL A 70 -17.21 -6.36 -0.77
CA VAL A 70 -16.49 -7.63 -0.83
C VAL A 70 -16.72 -8.41 0.46
N ASN A 71 -17.41 -9.56 0.38
CA ASN A 71 -17.59 -10.47 1.49
C ASN A 71 -16.53 -11.58 1.41
N ARG A 72 -15.66 -11.68 2.40
CA ARG A 72 -14.59 -12.67 2.45
C ARG A 72 -14.90 -13.75 3.48
N ARG A 73 -14.37 -14.93 3.23
CA ARG A 73 -14.33 -16.02 4.21
C ARG A 73 -12.94 -16.00 4.86
N LEU A 74 -12.92 -15.92 6.17
CA LEU A 74 -11.70 -16.06 6.96
C LEU A 74 -11.47 -17.55 7.24
N GLN A 75 -10.27 -18.03 6.96
CA GLN A 75 -9.83 -19.36 7.38
C GLN A 75 -8.69 -19.18 8.37
N LEU A 76 -8.98 -19.41 9.63
CA LEU A 76 -8.05 -19.27 10.72
C LEU A 76 -7.49 -20.61 11.12
N ARG A 77 -6.18 -20.66 11.37
CA ARG A 77 -5.48 -21.84 11.88
C ARG A 77 -4.78 -21.43 13.17
N VAL A 78 -5.28 -21.92 14.28
CA VAL A 78 -4.71 -21.74 15.62
C VAL A 78 -3.71 -22.87 15.90
N GLY A 79 -2.62 -22.55 16.62
CA GLY A 79 -1.57 -23.52 16.95
C GLY A 79 -0.32 -23.45 16.09
N ARG A 80 -0.12 -22.33 15.36
CA ARG A 80 1.08 -22.10 14.51
C ARG A 80 2.12 -21.17 15.12
N GLY A 81 1.86 -20.62 16.31
CA GLY A 81 2.80 -19.76 17.03
C GLY A 81 2.93 -18.35 16.50
N ARG A 82 1.99 -17.88 15.65
CA ARG A 82 2.00 -16.52 15.11
C ARG A 82 0.63 -15.90 15.11
N VAL A 83 0.59 -14.62 15.49
CA VAL A 83 -0.62 -13.80 15.42
C VAL A 83 -0.97 -13.48 13.96
N GLN A 84 -2.26 -13.42 13.65
CA GLN A 84 -2.78 -13.06 12.33
C GLN A 84 -3.54 -11.74 12.40
N PHE A 85 -3.53 -11.02 11.29
CA PHE A 85 -4.10 -9.69 11.18
C PHE A 85 -5.13 -9.64 10.05
N GLU A 86 -6.11 -8.75 10.20
CA GLU A 86 -7.09 -8.38 9.19
C GLU A 86 -6.82 -6.95 8.76
N GLN A 87 -6.81 -6.69 7.45
CA GLN A 87 -6.62 -5.35 6.90
C GLN A 87 -7.92 -4.86 6.29
N ASN A 88 -8.50 -3.80 6.88
CA ASN A 88 -9.80 -3.24 6.48
C ASN A 88 -9.70 -2.13 5.41
N GLY A 89 -8.52 -1.94 4.84
CA GLY A 89 -8.24 -0.92 3.84
C GLY A 89 -7.21 0.10 4.31
N GLY A 90 -6.38 0.57 3.39
CA GLY A 90 -5.27 1.47 3.74
C GLY A 90 -4.39 0.88 4.86
N ASN A 91 -4.20 1.65 5.92
CA ASN A 91 -3.41 1.27 7.09
C ASN A 91 -4.25 0.85 8.30
N ASP A 92 -5.57 0.65 8.15
CA ASP A 92 -6.39 0.12 9.24
C ASP A 92 -6.20 -1.40 9.35
N VAL A 93 -5.31 -1.77 10.27
CA VAL A 93 -4.97 -3.17 10.56
C VAL A 93 -5.48 -3.53 11.94
N ARG A 94 -6.13 -4.68 12.05
CA ARG A 94 -6.63 -5.22 13.31
C ARG A 94 -6.06 -6.62 13.53
N VAL A 95 -5.76 -6.92 14.78
CA VAL A 95 -5.40 -8.28 15.15
C VAL A 95 -6.67 -9.14 15.24
N ILE A 96 -6.60 -10.37 14.73
CA ILE A 96 -7.70 -11.33 14.85
C ILE A 96 -7.67 -11.87 16.29
N PRO A 97 -8.73 -11.63 17.10
CA PRO A 97 -8.71 -11.86 18.54
C PRO A 97 -8.30 -13.27 18.94
N GLN A 98 -8.81 -14.28 18.26
CA GLN A 98 -8.54 -15.69 18.56
C GLN A 98 -7.06 -16.05 18.39
N THR A 99 -6.34 -15.36 17.51
CA THR A 99 -4.91 -15.61 17.27
C THR A 99 -4.01 -14.99 18.33
N LEU A 100 -4.53 -14.14 19.21
CA LEU A 100 -3.78 -13.63 20.36
C LEU A 100 -3.35 -14.77 21.30
N THR A 101 -4.05 -15.91 21.31
CA THR A 101 -3.65 -17.10 22.05
C THR A 101 -2.37 -17.77 21.55
N GLU A 102 -1.89 -17.39 20.36
CA GLU A 102 -0.58 -17.82 19.86
C GLU A 102 0.59 -17.15 20.59
N LEU A 103 0.33 -15.98 21.20
CA LEU A 103 1.33 -15.31 22.01
C LEU A 103 1.64 -16.16 23.25
N PRO A 104 2.93 -16.36 23.60
CA PRO A 104 3.31 -17.13 24.79
C PRO A 104 2.60 -16.70 26.06
N VAL A 105 2.38 -15.39 26.19
CA VAL A 105 1.75 -14.74 27.34
C VAL A 105 0.25 -15.04 27.49
N LEU A 106 -0.46 -15.27 26.38
CA LEU A 106 -1.91 -15.56 26.33
C LEU A 106 -2.22 -17.01 25.99
N ARG A 107 -1.19 -17.86 25.85
CA ARG A 107 -1.37 -19.25 25.51
C ARG A 107 -2.21 -19.98 26.53
N GLY A 108 -3.30 -20.59 26.07
CA GLY A 108 -4.26 -21.32 26.91
C GLY A 108 -5.35 -20.44 27.56
N TYR A 109 -5.36 -19.14 27.28
CA TYR A 109 -6.48 -18.28 27.67
C TYR A 109 -7.66 -18.47 26.70
N SER A 110 -8.87 -18.72 27.21
CA SER A 110 -10.01 -19.19 26.39
C SER A 110 -11.18 -18.21 26.26
N ASP A 111 -11.15 -17.06 26.97
CA ASP A 111 -12.24 -16.09 26.91
C ASP A 111 -12.15 -15.21 25.64
N ASN A 112 -12.93 -15.58 24.62
CA ASN A 112 -12.99 -14.85 23.36
C ASN A 112 -13.52 -13.42 23.48
N GLY A 113 -14.39 -13.14 24.46
CA GLY A 113 -14.92 -11.78 24.70
C GLY A 113 -13.81 -10.84 25.16
N THR A 114 -13.01 -11.29 26.13
CA THR A 114 -11.84 -10.56 26.63
C THR A 114 -10.79 -10.37 25.52
N LEU A 115 -10.53 -11.40 24.71
CA LEU A 115 -9.58 -11.28 23.59
C LEU A 115 -10.07 -10.28 22.54
N ALA A 116 -11.37 -10.23 22.24
CA ALA A 116 -11.95 -9.27 21.30
C ALA A 116 -11.85 -7.83 21.84
N GLU A 117 -12.10 -7.61 23.13
CA GLU A 117 -11.92 -6.30 23.75
C GLU A 117 -10.45 -5.87 23.80
N LEU A 118 -9.53 -6.78 24.10
CA LEU A 118 -8.09 -6.52 24.07
C LEU A 118 -7.63 -6.15 22.66
N SER A 119 -8.10 -6.88 21.65
CA SER A 119 -7.73 -6.63 20.23
C SER A 119 -8.14 -5.23 19.74
N SER A 120 -9.23 -4.68 20.24
CA SER A 120 -9.72 -3.35 19.87
C SER A 120 -8.90 -2.18 20.42
N ARG A 121 -7.98 -2.44 21.37
CA ARG A 121 -7.15 -1.41 22.02
C ARG A 121 -5.83 -1.14 21.32
N PHE A 122 -5.47 -1.98 20.36
CA PHE A 122 -4.26 -1.78 19.59
C PHE A 122 -4.40 -0.60 18.62
N GLN A 123 -3.31 0.14 18.44
CA GLN A 123 -3.22 1.29 17.56
C GLN A 123 -2.17 1.03 16.48
N THR A 124 -2.50 1.31 15.22
CA THR A 124 -1.57 1.13 14.10
C THR A 124 -0.49 2.20 14.11
N ARG A 125 0.78 1.79 13.94
CA ARG A 125 1.94 2.67 13.79
C ARG A 125 2.78 2.27 12.58
N GLU A 126 3.02 3.22 11.70
CA GLU A 126 3.95 3.07 10.60
C GLU A 126 5.37 3.38 11.07
N VAL A 127 6.33 2.58 10.64
CA VAL A 127 7.75 2.73 10.93
C VAL A 127 8.54 2.74 9.63
N ARG A 128 9.48 3.67 9.50
CA ARG A 128 10.34 3.78 8.33
C ARG A 128 11.60 2.91 8.48
N ALA A 129 12.14 2.46 7.36
CA ALA A 129 13.44 1.77 7.35
C ALA A 129 14.53 2.63 8.03
N GLY A 130 15.33 2.00 8.89
CA GLY A 130 16.37 2.65 9.69
C GLY A 130 15.87 3.33 10.97
N GLN A 131 14.57 3.46 11.18
CA GLN A 131 14.01 4.09 12.39
C GLN A 131 14.20 3.20 13.61
N VAL A 132 14.71 3.76 14.71
CA VAL A 132 14.74 3.14 16.03
C VAL A 132 13.33 3.27 16.63
N VAL A 133 12.74 2.14 17.04
CA VAL A 133 11.40 2.08 17.64
C VAL A 133 11.47 2.43 19.12
N PHE A 134 12.42 1.83 19.82
CA PHE A 134 12.76 2.12 21.23
C PHE A 134 14.21 1.73 21.51
N GLU A 135 14.75 2.25 22.61
CA GLU A 135 16.14 2.04 23.01
C GLU A 135 16.21 1.28 24.35
N ALA A 136 17.25 0.45 24.50
CA ALA A 136 17.54 -0.25 25.74
C ALA A 136 17.67 0.74 26.94
N GLY A 137 17.12 0.39 28.07
CA GLY A 137 17.13 1.21 29.29
C GLY A 137 16.02 2.28 29.34
N GLN A 138 15.26 2.49 28.28
CA GLN A 138 14.06 3.35 28.32
C GLN A 138 12.89 2.60 29.01
N PRO A 139 11.97 3.32 29.68
CA PRO A 139 10.79 2.72 30.26
C PRO A 139 9.86 2.15 29.18
N VAL A 140 9.26 1.00 29.43
CA VAL A 140 8.28 0.38 28.53
C VAL A 140 6.95 1.14 28.65
N THR A 141 6.64 1.96 27.67
CA THR A 141 5.39 2.73 27.60
C THR A 141 4.33 2.04 26.74
N GLU A 142 4.71 1.11 25.89
CA GLU A 142 3.85 0.39 24.95
C GLU A 142 4.40 -1.01 24.71
N THR A 143 3.52 -1.94 24.33
CA THR A 143 3.90 -3.23 23.77
C THR A 143 3.51 -3.28 22.31
N TYR A 144 4.21 -4.07 21.51
CA TYR A 144 4.00 -4.08 20.06
C TYR A 144 3.80 -5.49 19.52
N LEU A 145 2.89 -5.59 18.53
CA LEU A 145 2.79 -6.72 17.62
C LEU A 145 3.32 -6.29 16.24
N VAL A 146 4.18 -7.09 15.65
CA VAL A 146 4.71 -6.81 14.31
C VAL A 146 3.70 -7.31 13.28
N VAL A 147 3.11 -6.39 12.51
CA VAL A 147 2.21 -6.73 11.41
C VAL A 147 3.00 -7.04 10.16
N HIS A 148 3.91 -6.14 9.80
CA HIS A 148 4.73 -6.23 8.60
C HIS A 148 6.07 -5.54 8.84
N GLY A 149 7.11 -6.02 8.14
CA GLY A 149 8.46 -5.49 8.23
C GLY A 149 9.40 -6.42 8.99
N ARG A 150 10.68 -6.08 8.92
CA ARG A 150 11.76 -6.77 9.62
C ARG A 150 12.44 -5.81 10.59
N PHE A 151 12.59 -6.26 11.82
CA PHE A 151 13.15 -5.47 12.89
C PHE A 151 14.29 -6.23 13.55
N THR A 152 15.40 -5.53 13.81
CA THR A 152 16.56 -6.11 14.50
C THR A 152 16.57 -5.64 15.93
N ARG A 153 16.65 -6.61 16.86
CA ARG A 153 16.91 -6.40 18.28
C ARG A 153 18.43 -6.37 18.51
N PHE A 154 18.94 -5.33 19.14
CA PHE A 154 20.36 -5.19 19.40
C PHE A 154 20.60 -4.61 20.81
N THR A 155 21.77 -4.91 21.36
CA THR A 155 22.24 -4.36 22.64
C THR A 155 23.63 -3.75 22.43
N ALA A 156 24.04 -2.89 23.36
CA ALA A 156 25.41 -2.44 23.39
C ALA A 156 26.32 -3.57 23.87
N GLY A 157 27.22 -4.01 23.02
CA GLY A 157 28.23 -4.98 23.33
C GLY A 157 29.28 -4.45 24.33
N LYS A 158 30.11 -5.31 24.87
CA LYS A 158 31.09 -5.00 25.91
C LYS A 158 32.11 -3.90 25.51
N TYR A 159 32.31 -3.69 24.22
CA TYR A 159 33.27 -2.73 23.67
C TYR A 159 32.59 -1.58 22.91
N GLY A 160 31.26 -1.45 23.03
CA GLY A 160 30.48 -0.38 22.39
C GLY A 160 29.99 -0.70 20.97
N GLU A 161 30.28 -1.91 20.46
CA GLU A 161 29.67 -2.38 19.21
C GLU A 161 28.21 -2.78 19.42
N GLU A 162 27.42 -2.74 18.35
CA GLU A 162 26.05 -3.26 18.36
C GLU A 162 26.08 -4.79 18.29
N GLU A 163 25.59 -5.46 19.33
CA GLU A 163 25.41 -6.91 19.30
C GLU A 163 23.96 -7.25 18.95
N ILE A 164 23.76 -8.00 17.87
CA ILE A 164 22.45 -8.43 17.40
C ILE A 164 21.95 -9.58 18.30
N VAL A 165 20.89 -9.32 19.04
CA VAL A 165 20.23 -10.30 19.92
C VAL A 165 19.24 -11.17 19.14
N GLY A 166 18.60 -10.62 18.13
CA GLY A 166 17.61 -11.35 17.31
C GLY A 166 16.92 -10.48 16.27
N VAL A 167 16.14 -11.15 15.46
CA VAL A 167 15.31 -10.51 14.43
C VAL A 167 13.86 -10.88 14.66
N VAL A 168 12.96 -9.91 14.57
CA VAL A 168 11.51 -10.09 14.69
C VAL A 168 10.82 -9.67 13.40
N SER A 169 9.73 -10.35 13.07
CA SER A 169 9.00 -10.18 11.81
C SER A 169 7.50 -10.36 12.02
N GLY A 170 6.71 -10.32 10.96
CA GLY A 170 5.25 -10.40 11.05
C GLY A 170 4.72 -11.55 11.91
N GLY A 171 3.85 -11.23 12.85
CA GLY A 171 3.27 -12.15 13.83
C GLY A 171 4.01 -12.27 15.16
N ASP A 172 5.21 -11.67 15.28
CA ASP A 172 5.98 -11.66 16.53
C ASP A 172 5.55 -10.49 17.44
N GLN A 173 5.90 -10.59 18.74
CA GLN A 173 5.62 -9.56 19.74
C GLN A 173 6.90 -8.92 20.29
N LEU A 174 6.77 -7.72 20.82
CA LEU A 174 7.81 -6.99 21.54
C LEU A 174 7.23 -6.44 22.84
N GLY A 175 7.94 -6.57 23.96
CA GLY A 175 7.53 -6.03 25.25
C GLY A 175 6.84 -7.02 26.20
N ASP A 176 6.82 -8.30 25.88
CA ASP A 176 6.37 -9.36 26.81
C ASP A 176 7.29 -9.51 28.03
N GLU A 177 8.56 -9.14 27.88
CA GLU A 177 9.56 -9.09 28.96
C GLU A 177 9.17 -8.15 30.11
N ALA A 178 8.31 -7.16 29.81
CA ALA A 178 7.80 -6.17 30.77
C ALA A 178 6.72 -6.69 31.71
N LEU A 179 6.08 -7.81 31.35
CA LEU A 179 4.97 -8.35 32.11
C LEU A 179 5.39 -8.86 33.47
N GLY A 180 4.72 -8.38 34.52
CA GLY A 180 5.01 -8.73 35.91
C GLY A 180 6.14 -7.91 36.55
N GLN A 181 6.56 -6.81 35.94
CA GLN A 181 7.47 -5.82 36.52
C GLN A 181 6.69 -4.51 36.80
N ASP A 182 7.02 -3.83 37.91
CA ASP A 182 6.33 -2.59 38.30
C ASP A 182 6.75 -1.42 37.38
N ASP A 183 8.06 -1.29 37.13
CA ASP A 183 8.64 -0.28 36.22
C ASP A 183 9.55 -0.95 35.19
N PRO A 184 8.97 -1.58 34.16
CA PRO A 184 9.75 -2.32 33.18
C PRO A 184 10.59 -1.40 32.30
N LEU A 185 11.85 -1.81 32.05
CA LEU A 185 12.76 -1.18 31.13
C LEU A 185 13.02 -2.09 29.92
N TRP A 186 13.20 -1.50 28.76
CA TRP A 186 13.60 -2.23 27.57
C TRP A 186 14.99 -2.85 27.74
N LEU A 187 15.09 -4.17 27.60
CA LEU A 187 16.36 -4.89 27.73
C LEU A 187 17.22 -4.78 26.46
N SER A 188 16.62 -4.46 25.34
CA SER A 188 17.29 -4.33 24.04
C SER A 188 16.70 -3.17 23.25
N SER A 189 17.48 -2.58 22.36
CA SER A 189 16.98 -1.61 21.38
C SER A 189 16.40 -2.35 20.18
N VAL A 190 15.44 -1.71 19.47
CA VAL A 190 14.85 -2.25 18.24
C VAL A 190 14.91 -1.22 17.13
N ARG A 191 15.46 -1.63 15.98
CA ARG A 191 15.55 -0.83 14.76
C ARG A 191 14.85 -1.54 13.61
N ALA A 192 14.09 -0.79 12.82
CA ALA A 192 13.46 -1.27 11.62
C ALA A 192 14.50 -1.41 10.50
N GLU A 193 14.69 -2.60 9.95
CA GLU A 193 15.53 -2.83 8.75
C GLU A 193 14.77 -2.44 7.48
N THR A 194 13.47 -2.70 7.44
CA THR A 194 12.59 -2.31 6.35
C THR A 194 11.49 -1.40 6.88
N SER A 195 10.82 -0.68 5.99
CA SER A 195 9.56 -0.02 6.38
C SER A 195 8.58 -1.07 6.87
N GLY A 196 7.83 -0.76 7.92
CA GLY A 196 6.96 -1.73 8.55
C GLY A 196 5.75 -1.10 9.23
N VAL A 197 4.87 -1.97 9.68
CA VAL A 197 3.67 -1.62 10.44
C VAL A 197 3.67 -2.40 11.75
N LEU A 198 3.46 -1.70 12.84
CA LEU A 198 3.31 -2.22 14.20
C LEU A 198 1.91 -1.94 14.71
N LEU A 199 1.38 -2.82 15.53
CA LEU A 199 0.23 -2.54 16.40
C LEU A 199 0.75 -2.29 17.80
N ALA A 200 0.60 -1.05 18.28
CA ALA A 200 1.01 -0.60 19.59
C ALA A 200 -0.14 -0.71 20.60
N LEU A 201 0.12 -1.27 21.77
CA LEU A 201 -0.79 -1.28 22.89
C LEU A 201 -0.16 -0.48 24.03
N PRO A 202 -0.72 0.71 24.39
CA PRO A 202 -0.23 1.50 25.51
C PRO A 202 -0.23 0.71 26.82
N TRP A 203 0.87 0.79 27.58
CA TRP A 203 1.06 0.01 28.81
C TRP A 203 0.00 0.33 29.86
N ASP A 204 -0.37 1.61 29.97
CA ASP A 204 -1.42 2.04 30.90
C ASP A 204 -2.80 1.50 30.53
N ALA A 205 -3.11 1.46 29.22
CA ALA A 205 -4.36 0.87 28.73
C ALA A 205 -4.41 -0.64 28.98
N LEU A 206 -3.27 -1.33 28.87
CA LEU A 206 -3.17 -2.76 29.21
C LEU A 206 -3.36 -2.97 30.71
N ARG A 207 -2.69 -2.20 31.58
CA ARG A 207 -2.84 -2.29 33.04
C ARG A 207 -4.28 -2.02 33.48
N GLU A 208 -4.91 -0.98 32.97
CA GLU A 208 -6.31 -0.66 33.28
C GLU A 208 -7.24 -1.80 32.87
N PHE A 209 -6.99 -2.39 31.69
CA PHE A 209 -7.77 -3.51 31.20
C PHE A 209 -7.60 -4.76 32.04
N VAL A 210 -6.38 -5.13 32.36
CA VAL A 210 -6.07 -6.28 33.23
C VAL A 210 -6.72 -6.10 34.63
N GLY A 211 -6.69 -4.88 35.18
CA GLY A 211 -7.34 -4.58 36.47
C GLY A 211 -8.87 -4.76 36.44
N ARG A 212 -9.49 -4.64 35.28
CA ARG A 212 -10.96 -4.85 35.12
C ARG A 212 -11.35 -6.30 34.87
N VAL A 213 -10.42 -7.15 34.44
CA VAL A 213 -10.69 -8.55 34.04
C VAL A 213 -9.89 -9.51 34.96
N PRO A 214 -10.48 -9.99 36.06
CA PRO A 214 -9.77 -10.84 37.02
C PRO A 214 -9.23 -12.15 36.43
N SER A 215 -9.92 -12.74 35.47
CA SER A 215 -9.47 -13.97 34.80
C SER A 215 -8.17 -13.75 33.99
N LEU A 216 -8.05 -12.61 33.34
CA LEU A 216 -6.85 -12.22 32.61
C LEU A 216 -5.70 -11.89 33.54
N ALA A 217 -5.99 -11.16 34.64
CA ALA A 217 -5.01 -10.85 35.69
C ALA A 217 -4.38 -12.13 36.24
N ALA A 218 -5.21 -13.09 36.71
CA ALA A 218 -4.75 -14.38 37.23
C ALA A 218 -3.92 -15.18 36.19
N HIS A 219 -4.30 -15.13 34.90
CA HIS A 219 -3.55 -15.80 33.83
C HIS A 219 -2.16 -15.18 33.62
N LEU A 220 -2.08 -13.84 33.61
CA LEU A 220 -0.81 -13.11 33.46
C LEU A 220 0.10 -13.28 34.67
N GLU A 221 -0.45 -13.29 35.90
CA GLU A 221 0.30 -13.58 37.14
C GLU A 221 0.88 -14.99 37.11
N ALA A 222 0.09 -15.99 36.67
CA ALA A 222 0.57 -17.36 36.51
C ALA A 222 1.65 -17.49 35.46
N TYR A 223 1.57 -16.70 34.38
CA TYR A 223 2.64 -16.62 33.35
C TYR A 223 3.91 -16.00 33.95
N ALA A 224 3.81 -14.85 34.61
CA ALA A 224 4.93 -14.17 35.23
C ALA A 224 5.60 -15.03 36.34
N ALA A 225 4.80 -15.78 37.12
CA ALA A 225 5.34 -16.72 38.12
C ALA A 225 6.16 -17.83 37.45
N ARG A 226 5.71 -18.36 36.32
CA ARG A 226 6.48 -19.37 35.56
C ARG A 226 7.81 -18.83 35.02
N GLN A 227 7.87 -17.58 34.59
CA GLN A 227 9.09 -16.92 34.12
C GLN A 227 10.14 -16.72 35.25
N ARG A 228 9.68 -16.64 36.52
CA ARG A 228 10.55 -16.47 37.69
C ARG A 228 11.09 -17.79 38.24
N LEU A 229 10.69 -18.95 37.71
CA LEU A 229 11.21 -20.23 38.11
C LEU A 229 12.72 -20.32 37.78
N PRO A 230 13.52 -20.94 38.68
CA PRO A 230 14.94 -21.13 38.40
C PRO A 230 15.11 -21.93 37.12
N MET A 231 15.98 -21.45 36.26
CA MET A 231 16.28 -22.09 34.97
C MET A 231 17.65 -22.75 35.05
N ASN A 232 17.78 -23.90 34.39
CA ASN A 232 19.07 -24.54 34.18
C ASN A 232 19.90 -23.77 33.12
N ARG A 233 21.16 -24.19 32.90
CA ARG A 233 22.05 -23.57 31.90
C ARG A 233 21.53 -23.60 30.44
N LYS A 234 20.50 -24.40 30.17
CA LYS A 234 19.86 -24.52 28.86
C LYS A 234 18.59 -23.67 28.73
N GLY A 235 18.23 -22.89 29.78
CA GLY A 235 17.01 -22.09 29.80
C GLY A 235 15.73 -22.88 30.10
N GLU A 236 15.87 -24.13 30.61
CA GLU A 236 14.73 -24.96 30.98
C GLU A 236 14.35 -24.68 32.44
N ALA A 237 13.09 -24.35 32.68
CA ALA A 237 12.59 -24.12 34.06
C ALA A 237 12.49 -25.42 34.86
N GLU A 238 12.81 -25.35 36.15
CA GLU A 238 12.60 -26.44 37.08
C GLU A 238 11.10 -26.60 37.38
N VAL A 239 10.47 -27.56 36.73
CA VAL A 239 9.06 -27.90 36.91
C VAL A 239 8.93 -29.23 37.66
N PRO A 240 8.01 -29.37 38.62
CA PRO A 240 7.77 -30.65 39.26
C PRO A 240 7.26 -31.67 38.22
N VAL A 241 7.94 -32.79 38.14
CA VAL A 241 7.54 -33.89 37.24
C VAL A 241 6.30 -34.55 37.84
N GLN A 242 5.17 -34.43 37.15
CA GLN A 242 3.96 -35.18 37.50
C GLN A 242 3.89 -36.44 36.62
N ALA A 243 3.79 -37.59 37.27
CA ALA A 243 3.47 -38.83 36.58
C ALA A 243 1.97 -38.86 36.29
N GLY A 244 1.57 -38.66 35.05
CA GLY A 244 0.18 -38.76 34.64
C GLY A 244 0.06 -38.54 33.11
N HIS A 245 -0.58 -39.47 32.46
CA HIS A 245 -0.95 -39.29 31.04
C HIS A 245 -2.21 -38.40 31.00
N THR A 246 -2.12 -37.25 30.35
CA THR A 246 -3.25 -36.32 30.16
C THR A 246 -4.01 -36.60 28.85
N GLY A 247 -3.71 -37.70 28.18
CA GLY A 247 -4.22 -38.04 26.84
C GLY A 247 -3.33 -37.57 25.69
N GLU A 248 -3.77 -37.83 24.49
CA GLU A 248 -3.07 -37.37 23.27
C GLU A 248 -3.20 -35.85 23.13
N PRO A 249 -2.18 -35.18 22.55
CA PRO A 249 -2.26 -33.75 22.30
C PRO A 249 -3.43 -33.44 21.34
N THR A 250 -4.19 -32.43 21.68
CA THR A 250 -5.27 -31.95 20.80
C THR A 250 -4.68 -31.45 19.49
N LEU A 251 -5.28 -31.87 18.38
CA LEU A 251 -4.93 -31.33 17.06
C LEU A 251 -5.19 -29.82 17.04
N SER A 252 -4.35 -29.09 16.31
CA SER A 252 -4.55 -27.66 16.12
C SER A 252 -5.92 -27.38 15.52
N ALA A 253 -6.72 -26.57 16.19
CA ALA A 253 -8.03 -26.19 15.72
C ALA A 253 -7.91 -25.24 14.53
N GLY A 254 -8.81 -25.42 13.55
CA GLY A 254 -9.02 -24.52 12.46
C GLY A 254 -10.50 -24.22 12.32
N PHE A 255 -10.86 -23.01 11.99
CA PHE A 255 -12.25 -22.66 11.71
C PHE A 255 -12.35 -21.72 10.51
N VAL A 256 -13.54 -21.69 9.94
CA VAL A 256 -13.89 -20.82 8.80
C VAL A 256 -15.05 -19.95 9.24
N ASP A 257 -14.87 -18.64 9.10
CA ASP A 257 -15.87 -17.63 9.43
C ASP A 257 -15.95 -16.60 8.31
N TYR A 258 -16.85 -15.63 8.43
CA TYR A 258 -16.91 -14.47 7.55
C TYR A 258 -16.27 -13.28 8.24
N GLU A 259 -15.69 -12.36 7.44
CA GLU A 259 -15.22 -11.06 7.95
C GLU A 259 -16.40 -10.33 8.63
N LEU A 260 -16.16 -9.84 9.85
CA LEU A 260 -17.17 -9.08 10.61
C LEU A 260 -17.40 -7.70 10.03
N SER A 261 -16.39 -7.13 9.36
CA SER A 261 -16.41 -5.82 8.72
C SER A 261 -16.04 -5.96 7.23
N PRO A 262 -16.97 -6.41 6.37
CA PRO A 262 -16.70 -6.55 4.95
C PRO A 262 -16.28 -5.22 4.34
N ARG A 263 -15.25 -5.25 3.47
CA ARG A 263 -14.72 -4.06 2.84
C ARG A 263 -15.66 -3.54 1.76
N GLU A 264 -15.92 -2.25 1.78
CA GLU A 264 -16.68 -1.53 0.76
C GLU A 264 -15.75 -0.62 -0.04
N TYR A 265 -15.92 -0.65 -1.37
CA TYR A 265 -15.19 0.18 -2.31
C TYR A 265 -16.17 1.14 -2.95
N GLU A 266 -16.05 2.41 -2.61
CA GLU A 266 -16.83 3.48 -3.24
C GLU A 266 -16.19 3.91 -4.55
N LEU A 267 -17.02 4.38 -5.50
CA LEU A 267 -16.52 4.97 -6.72
C LEU A 267 -15.89 6.33 -6.43
N SER A 268 -14.66 6.50 -6.83
CA SER A 268 -13.94 7.78 -6.80
C SER A 268 -14.33 8.64 -7.99
N LEU A 269 -14.10 9.94 -7.88
CA LEU A 269 -14.45 10.93 -8.87
C LEU A 269 -13.21 11.68 -9.36
N THR A 270 -12.98 11.67 -10.67
CA THR A 270 -12.05 12.60 -11.32
C THR A 270 -12.84 13.47 -12.29
N GLN A 271 -12.69 14.78 -12.19
CA GLN A 271 -13.40 15.72 -13.05
C GLN A 271 -12.49 16.86 -13.51
N THR A 272 -12.78 17.39 -14.69
CA THR A 272 -12.14 18.59 -15.22
C THR A 272 -13.11 19.38 -16.08
N VAL A 273 -12.86 20.68 -16.25
CA VAL A 273 -13.66 21.54 -17.12
C VAL A 273 -12.87 21.87 -18.39
N LEU A 274 -13.29 21.28 -19.51
CA LEU A 274 -12.79 21.65 -20.81
C LEU A 274 -13.34 23.02 -21.23
N LYS A 275 -12.49 23.94 -21.65
CA LYS A 275 -12.81 25.29 -22.11
C LYS A 275 -12.39 25.47 -23.57
N VAL A 276 -13.34 25.82 -24.43
CA VAL A 276 -13.10 26.06 -25.85
C VAL A 276 -13.66 27.42 -26.26
N HIS A 277 -12.86 28.29 -26.87
CA HIS A 277 -13.36 29.54 -27.41
C HIS A 277 -14.30 29.28 -28.59
N THR A 278 -15.42 29.99 -28.69
CA THR A 278 -16.35 29.88 -29.81
C THR A 278 -15.65 30.15 -31.15
N ARG A 279 -14.72 31.11 -31.21
CA ARG A 279 -13.91 31.34 -32.42
C ARG A 279 -13.11 30.12 -32.85
N VAL A 280 -12.67 29.28 -31.91
CA VAL A 280 -11.94 28.03 -32.22
C VAL A 280 -12.89 27.04 -32.87
N ALA A 281 -14.08 26.87 -32.30
CA ALA A 281 -15.12 25.99 -32.82
C ALA A 281 -15.69 26.45 -34.18
N ASP A 282 -15.77 27.77 -34.39
CA ASP A 282 -16.43 28.32 -35.60
C ASP A 282 -15.44 28.54 -36.74
N LEU A 283 -14.26 29.13 -36.47
CA LEU A 283 -13.36 29.62 -37.52
C LEU A 283 -12.13 28.74 -37.76
N TYR A 284 -11.72 27.94 -36.82
CA TYR A 284 -10.47 27.17 -36.89
C TYR A 284 -10.70 25.65 -36.89
N ASN A 285 -11.83 25.23 -37.45
CA ASN A 285 -12.29 23.84 -37.39
C ASN A 285 -11.86 22.97 -38.59
N ASN A 286 -10.96 23.49 -39.42
CA ASN A 286 -10.36 22.78 -40.56
C ASN A 286 -8.84 22.68 -40.38
N PRO A 287 -8.19 21.56 -40.69
CA PRO A 287 -8.75 20.33 -41.26
C PRO A 287 -9.42 19.38 -40.29
N MET A 288 -9.43 19.68 -38.99
CA MET A 288 -9.98 18.83 -37.92
C MET A 288 -10.92 19.59 -37.02
N ASN A 289 -11.88 18.90 -36.40
CA ASN A 289 -12.76 19.45 -35.36
C ASN A 289 -11.98 19.74 -34.08
N GLN A 290 -11.75 21.00 -33.76
CA GLN A 290 -10.93 21.43 -32.62
C GLN A 290 -11.59 21.07 -31.28
N THR A 291 -12.92 21.17 -31.18
CA THR A 291 -13.64 20.80 -29.96
C THR A 291 -13.49 19.29 -29.67
N GLU A 292 -13.63 18.47 -30.70
CA GLU A 292 -13.49 17.03 -30.60
C GLU A 292 -12.03 16.63 -30.26
N GLN A 293 -11.05 17.27 -30.86
CA GLN A 293 -9.65 17.04 -30.54
C GLN A 293 -9.31 17.42 -29.10
N GLN A 294 -9.82 18.57 -28.64
CA GLN A 294 -9.64 18.99 -27.24
C GLN A 294 -10.33 18.02 -26.25
N LEU A 295 -11.52 17.54 -26.60
CA LEU A 295 -12.21 16.53 -25.80
C LEU A 295 -11.40 15.23 -25.76
N ARG A 296 -10.89 14.76 -26.89
CA ARG A 296 -10.03 13.57 -26.97
C ARG A 296 -8.81 13.71 -26.06
N LEU A 297 -8.07 14.82 -26.14
CA LEU A 297 -6.91 15.07 -25.31
C LEU A 297 -7.27 15.12 -23.80
N THR A 298 -8.41 15.72 -23.47
CA THR A 298 -8.90 15.80 -22.09
C THR A 298 -9.26 14.41 -21.54
N VAL A 299 -9.88 13.56 -22.35
CA VAL A 299 -10.21 12.18 -21.96
C VAL A 299 -8.93 11.37 -21.76
N GLU A 300 -7.93 11.54 -22.62
CA GLU A 300 -6.63 10.88 -22.47
C GLU A 300 -5.95 11.26 -21.14
N GLU A 301 -5.97 12.55 -20.78
CA GLU A 301 -5.41 13.02 -19.49
C GLU A 301 -6.18 12.45 -18.29
N ILE A 302 -7.50 12.39 -18.35
CA ILE A 302 -8.31 11.76 -17.30
C ILE A 302 -7.94 10.28 -17.16
N ARG A 303 -7.70 9.56 -18.26
CA ARG A 303 -7.28 8.15 -18.20
C ARG A 303 -5.87 7.99 -17.61
N GLU A 304 -4.94 8.91 -17.89
CA GLU A 304 -3.62 8.94 -17.23
C GLU A 304 -3.77 9.15 -15.72
N ARG A 305 -4.62 10.09 -15.31
CA ARG A 305 -4.91 10.34 -13.90
C ARG A 305 -5.59 9.15 -13.24
N GLN A 306 -6.54 8.51 -13.93
CA GLN A 306 -7.22 7.30 -13.45
C GLN A 306 -6.21 6.18 -13.14
N GLU A 307 -5.29 5.89 -14.05
CA GLU A 307 -4.25 4.87 -13.80
C GLU A 307 -3.36 5.26 -12.62
N TRP A 308 -3.01 6.54 -12.50
CA TRP A 308 -2.22 7.03 -11.38
C TRP A 308 -2.92 6.80 -10.04
N GLU A 309 -4.20 7.15 -9.96
CA GLU A 309 -5.04 6.92 -8.76
C GLU A 309 -5.13 5.42 -8.43
N MET A 310 -5.38 4.56 -9.42
CA MET A 310 -5.47 3.12 -9.20
C MET A 310 -4.17 2.49 -8.69
N VAL A 311 -3.03 3.13 -8.91
CA VAL A 311 -1.75 2.70 -8.33
C VAL A 311 -1.53 3.32 -6.96
N ASN A 312 -1.78 4.64 -6.79
CA ASN A 312 -1.26 5.44 -5.68
C ASN A 312 -2.30 5.93 -4.67
N ASN A 313 -3.60 5.83 -4.97
CA ASN A 313 -4.64 6.27 -4.04
C ASN A 313 -4.58 5.47 -2.73
N ARG A 314 -4.76 6.14 -1.58
CA ARG A 314 -4.69 5.49 -0.26
C ARG A 314 -5.88 4.58 0.01
N ASP A 315 -7.04 4.92 -0.53
CA ASP A 315 -8.28 4.21 -0.23
C ASP A 315 -8.44 2.93 -1.06
N PHE A 316 -8.06 2.96 -2.34
CA PHE A 316 -8.22 1.82 -3.24
C PHE A 316 -7.00 1.49 -4.10
N GLY A 317 -5.95 2.33 -4.14
CA GLY A 317 -4.77 2.11 -4.98
C GLY A 317 -3.94 0.89 -4.57
N LEU A 318 -3.37 0.19 -5.55
CA LEU A 318 -2.66 -1.08 -5.37
C LEU A 318 -1.52 -1.02 -4.36
N LEU A 319 -0.73 0.05 -4.37
CA LEU A 319 0.43 0.18 -3.49
C LEU A 319 0.04 0.27 -2.01
N HIS A 320 -1.15 0.79 -1.70
CA HIS A 320 -1.60 0.96 -0.33
C HIS A 320 -2.55 -0.14 0.14
N ASN A 321 -3.17 -0.87 -0.79
CA ASN A 321 -4.23 -1.83 -0.49
C ASN A 321 -3.86 -3.29 -0.75
N ALA A 322 -2.61 -3.58 -1.15
CA ALA A 322 -2.07 -4.92 -1.07
C ALA A 322 -1.90 -5.32 0.40
N ASP A 323 -2.35 -6.50 0.75
CA ASP A 323 -2.28 -7.04 2.11
C ASP A 323 -0.83 -7.10 2.61
N HIS A 324 -0.61 -6.83 3.90
CA HIS A 324 0.73 -6.85 4.49
C HIS A 324 1.39 -8.24 4.41
N SER A 325 0.62 -9.31 4.49
CA SER A 325 1.12 -10.68 4.30
C SER A 325 1.60 -10.97 2.87
N GLN A 326 1.25 -10.11 1.91
CA GLN A 326 1.59 -10.23 0.49
C GLN A 326 2.69 -9.25 0.05
N ARG A 327 3.40 -8.66 0.99
CA ARG A 327 4.51 -7.73 0.75
C ARG A 327 5.84 -8.41 1.02
N VAL A 328 6.75 -8.27 0.08
CA VAL A 328 8.13 -8.79 0.15
C VAL A 328 9.07 -7.60 0.01
N SER A 329 10.16 -7.56 0.76
CA SER A 329 11.17 -6.51 0.65
C SER A 329 12.47 -7.07 0.06
N THR A 330 13.12 -6.29 -0.81
CA THR A 330 14.46 -6.61 -1.33
C THR A 330 15.59 -6.34 -0.33
N PHE A 331 15.30 -5.88 0.89
CA PHE A 331 16.29 -5.56 1.93
C PHE A 331 17.42 -4.61 1.49
N ALA A 332 17.15 -3.64 0.65
CA ALA A 332 18.11 -2.69 0.10
C ALA A 332 18.99 -3.24 -1.04
N GLY A 333 18.34 -3.60 -2.14
CA GLY A 333 19.03 -4.03 -3.36
C GLY A 333 18.19 -3.90 -4.62
N PRO A 334 18.79 -4.09 -5.78
CA PRO A 334 18.05 -4.25 -7.02
C PRO A 334 17.24 -5.55 -7.00
N PRO A 335 16.09 -5.62 -7.71
CA PRO A 335 15.22 -6.78 -7.70
C PRO A 335 15.94 -7.98 -8.33
N THR A 336 16.00 -9.08 -7.61
CA THR A 336 16.64 -10.31 -8.06
C THR A 336 15.63 -11.32 -8.60
N PRO A 337 16.06 -12.32 -9.39
CA PRO A 337 15.23 -13.47 -9.75
C PRO A 337 14.59 -14.17 -8.55
N ASP A 338 15.33 -14.29 -7.44
CA ASP A 338 14.84 -14.93 -6.22
C ASP A 338 13.71 -14.13 -5.59
N ASP A 339 13.83 -12.79 -5.52
CA ASP A 339 12.76 -11.91 -5.02
C ASP A 339 11.48 -12.02 -5.87
N MET A 340 11.63 -12.16 -7.19
CA MET A 340 10.49 -12.34 -8.09
C MET A 340 9.85 -13.73 -7.94
N ASP A 341 10.65 -14.76 -7.70
CA ASP A 341 10.16 -16.12 -7.43
C ASP A 341 9.49 -16.18 -6.05
N ASP A 342 10.01 -15.52 -5.02
CA ASP A 342 9.37 -15.38 -3.72
C ASP A 342 8.03 -14.67 -3.86
N LEU A 343 7.99 -13.56 -4.60
CA LEU A 343 6.75 -12.85 -4.87
C LEU A 343 5.71 -13.74 -5.57
N LEU A 344 6.10 -14.63 -6.49
CA LEU A 344 5.20 -15.59 -7.14
C LEU A 344 4.76 -16.71 -6.20
N SER A 345 5.65 -17.21 -5.34
CA SER A 345 5.38 -18.36 -4.47
C SER A 345 4.28 -18.10 -3.44
N MET A 346 4.10 -16.83 -3.04
CA MET A 346 3.11 -16.43 -2.04
C MET A 346 1.67 -16.44 -2.57
N ARG A 347 1.46 -16.58 -3.86
CA ARG A 347 0.12 -16.45 -4.46
C ARG A 347 -0.11 -17.44 -5.60
N ARG A 348 -1.37 -17.72 -5.83
CA ARG A 348 -1.82 -18.57 -6.93
C ARG A 348 -2.17 -17.74 -8.17
N LYS A 349 -1.92 -18.28 -9.35
CA LYS A 349 -2.43 -17.74 -10.63
C LYS A 349 -2.11 -16.27 -10.89
N THR A 350 -0.89 -15.81 -10.58
CA THR A 350 -0.47 -14.46 -10.97
C THR A 350 -0.58 -14.32 -12.49
N LYS A 351 -1.28 -13.30 -12.96
CA LYS A 351 -1.52 -13.06 -14.40
C LYS A 351 -0.58 -12.02 -15.00
N LEU A 352 -0.10 -11.08 -14.19
CA LEU A 352 0.78 -10.01 -14.67
C LEU A 352 1.60 -9.41 -13.54
N PHE A 353 2.72 -8.80 -13.93
CA PHE A 353 3.46 -7.85 -13.12
C PHE A 353 3.31 -6.45 -13.69
N LEU A 354 3.28 -5.46 -12.79
CA LEU A 354 3.42 -4.03 -13.11
C LEU A 354 4.67 -3.49 -12.43
N ALA A 355 5.53 -2.82 -13.18
CA ALA A 355 6.75 -2.25 -12.63
C ALA A 355 7.11 -0.94 -13.33
N HIS A 356 7.75 -0.02 -12.61
CA HIS A 356 8.32 1.16 -13.24
C HIS A 356 9.40 0.74 -14.26
N PRO A 357 9.50 1.37 -15.45
CA PRO A 357 10.49 0.98 -16.48
C PRO A 357 11.92 0.87 -15.96
N LYS A 358 12.33 1.74 -15.02
CA LYS A 358 13.65 1.66 -14.38
C LYS A 358 13.80 0.41 -13.48
N ALA A 359 12.73 -0.07 -12.84
CA ALA A 359 12.75 -1.29 -12.05
C ALA A 359 12.87 -2.53 -12.96
N ILE A 360 12.15 -2.54 -14.09
CA ILE A 360 12.29 -3.58 -15.13
C ILE A 360 13.75 -3.66 -15.62
N ALA A 361 14.35 -2.51 -15.93
CA ALA A 361 15.75 -2.47 -16.36
C ALA A 361 16.71 -2.92 -15.25
N ALA A 362 16.43 -2.62 -13.98
CA ALA A 362 17.21 -3.11 -12.84
C ALA A 362 17.13 -4.64 -12.71
N PHE A 363 15.93 -5.20 -12.84
CA PHE A 363 15.72 -6.65 -12.82
C PHE A 363 16.48 -7.35 -13.95
N PHE A 364 16.40 -6.85 -15.17
CA PHE A 364 17.12 -7.45 -16.29
C PHE A 364 18.63 -7.38 -16.14
N ARG A 365 19.18 -6.32 -15.54
CA ARG A 365 20.60 -6.28 -15.18
C ARG A 365 20.99 -7.40 -14.21
N GLN A 366 20.12 -7.71 -13.23
CA GLN A 366 20.38 -8.82 -12.30
C GLN A 366 20.29 -10.19 -12.99
N CYS A 367 19.33 -10.37 -13.90
CA CYS A 367 19.26 -11.57 -14.72
C CYS A 367 20.53 -11.75 -15.57
N ASN A 368 20.98 -10.70 -16.27
CA ASN A 368 22.18 -10.72 -17.11
C ASN A 368 23.44 -11.06 -16.29
N ARG A 369 23.60 -10.49 -15.09
CA ARG A 369 24.73 -10.80 -14.18
C ARG A 369 24.78 -12.28 -13.78
N ARG A 370 23.60 -12.93 -13.73
CA ARG A 370 23.46 -14.36 -13.38
C ARG A 370 23.42 -15.29 -14.61
N GLY A 371 23.58 -14.75 -15.81
CA GLY A 371 23.50 -15.51 -17.06
C GLY A 371 22.08 -16.00 -17.40
N LEU A 372 21.05 -15.39 -16.79
CA LEU A 372 19.64 -15.74 -17.03
C LEU A 372 19.07 -14.82 -18.12
N VAL A 373 18.32 -15.41 -19.06
CA VAL A 373 17.56 -14.67 -20.06
C VAL A 373 16.09 -14.77 -19.71
N PRO A 374 15.41 -13.66 -19.33
CA PRO A 374 13.97 -13.65 -19.14
C PRO A 374 13.23 -14.02 -20.42
N GLY A 375 12.13 -14.75 -20.29
CA GLY A 375 11.27 -15.08 -21.42
C GLY A 375 10.44 -13.89 -21.91
N THR A 376 9.66 -14.10 -22.98
CA THR A 376 8.63 -13.18 -23.46
C THR A 376 7.26 -13.85 -23.41
N ALA A 377 6.20 -13.04 -23.28
CA ALA A 377 4.81 -13.46 -23.42
C ALA A 377 4.13 -12.58 -24.48
N THR A 378 3.34 -13.20 -25.33
CA THR A 378 2.56 -12.46 -26.36
C THR A 378 1.25 -11.98 -25.75
N VAL A 379 1.05 -10.67 -25.69
CA VAL A 379 -0.18 -10.05 -25.20
C VAL A 379 -0.67 -9.04 -26.24
N GLU A 380 -1.91 -9.19 -26.70
CA GLU A 380 -2.53 -8.35 -27.73
C GLU A 380 -1.65 -8.18 -29.00
N GLY A 381 -0.92 -9.23 -29.38
CA GLY A 381 -0.03 -9.23 -30.53
C GLY A 381 1.35 -8.58 -30.31
N HIS A 382 1.65 -8.12 -29.09
CA HIS A 382 2.94 -7.58 -28.69
C HIS A 382 3.73 -8.58 -27.86
N GLU A 383 5.03 -8.68 -28.10
CA GLU A 383 5.94 -9.42 -27.25
C GLU A 383 6.32 -8.56 -26.04
N ILE A 384 5.88 -9.01 -24.85
CA ILE A 384 6.14 -8.35 -23.58
C ILE A 384 7.15 -9.21 -22.79
N PRO A 385 8.16 -8.59 -22.17
CA PRO A 385 9.05 -9.31 -21.27
C PRO A 385 8.28 -10.07 -20.19
N ALA A 386 8.69 -11.29 -19.87
CA ALA A 386 8.00 -12.15 -18.91
C ALA A 386 8.98 -12.82 -17.95
N TRP A 387 8.52 -13.05 -16.72
CA TRP A 387 9.22 -13.88 -15.76
C TRP A 387 8.38 -15.11 -15.42
N ARG A 388 8.96 -16.30 -15.57
CA ARG A 388 8.24 -17.58 -15.37
C ARG A 388 6.91 -17.67 -16.12
N GLY A 389 6.84 -17.08 -17.32
CA GLY A 389 5.63 -17.04 -18.15
C GLY A 389 4.62 -15.94 -17.80
N VAL A 390 4.88 -15.13 -16.76
CA VAL A 390 4.04 -14.02 -16.34
C VAL A 390 4.58 -12.72 -16.96
N PRO A 391 3.79 -11.99 -17.78
CA PRO A 391 4.24 -10.76 -18.44
C PRO A 391 4.51 -9.64 -17.44
N ILE A 392 5.53 -8.82 -17.74
CA ILE A 392 5.94 -7.65 -16.93
C ILE A 392 5.61 -6.39 -17.72
N PHE A 393 4.57 -5.68 -17.31
CA PHE A 393 4.12 -4.46 -17.96
C PHE A 393 4.78 -3.22 -17.37
N PRO A 394 5.24 -2.29 -18.23
CA PRO A 394 5.74 -1.01 -17.75
C PRO A 394 4.59 -0.11 -17.25
N CYS A 395 4.76 0.44 -16.06
CA CYS A 395 3.84 1.40 -15.45
C CYS A 395 4.64 2.55 -14.81
N ASN A 396 4.69 3.70 -15.46
CA ASN A 396 5.41 4.88 -14.98
C ASN A 396 4.69 5.59 -13.83
N LYS A 397 3.48 5.13 -13.44
CA LYS A 397 2.72 5.65 -12.30
C LYS A 397 3.21 5.10 -10.97
N ILE A 398 3.97 3.99 -10.99
CA ILE A 398 4.62 3.50 -9.77
C ILE A 398 5.74 4.47 -9.41
N PRO A 399 5.73 5.07 -8.20
CA PRO A 399 6.67 6.12 -7.84
C PRO A 399 8.10 5.58 -7.67
N ILE A 400 9.05 6.48 -7.84
CA ILE A 400 10.44 6.30 -7.42
C ILE A 400 10.69 7.25 -6.25
N SER A 401 11.15 6.71 -5.13
CA SER A 401 11.50 7.51 -3.95
C SER A 401 12.74 8.37 -4.17
N PRO A 402 12.98 9.39 -3.34
CA PRO A 402 14.24 10.14 -3.35
C PRO A 402 15.49 9.28 -3.14
N GLN A 403 15.35 8.11 -2.51
CA GLN A 403 16.41 7.12 -2.30
C GLN A 403 16.58 6.17 -3.51
N HIS A 404 15.96 6.48 -4.64
CA HIS A 404 15.99 5.68 -5.85
C HIS A 404 15.42 4.25 -5.67
N THR A 405 14.44 4.09 -4.81
CA THR A 405 13.69 2.84 -4.65
C THR A 405 12.30 2.95 -5.27
N SER A 406 11.78 1.83 -5.75
CA SER A 406 10.45 1.69 -6.35
C SER A 406 9.80 0.39 -5.88
N SER A 407 8.70 -0.01 -6.51
CA SER A 407 8.01 -1.27 -6.22
C SER A 407 7.68 -2.03 -7.50
N ILE A 408 7.52 -3.36 -7.36
CA ILE A 408 6.96 -4.23 -8.40
C ILE A 408 5.68 -4.85 -7.86
N ILE A 409 4.60 -4.77 -8.63
CA ILE A 409 3.28 -5.25 -8.22
C ILE A 409 2.97 -6.52 -9.02
N ALA A 410 2.57 -7.59 -8.34
CA ALA A 410 2.08 -8.83 -8.95
C ALA A 410 0.56 -8.93 -8.77
N LEU A 411 -0.17 -9.20 -9.85
CA LEU A 411 -1.63 -9.20 -9.85
C LEU A 411 -2.22 -10.49 -10.41
N ARG A 412 -3.27 -10.95 -9.74
CA ARG A 412 -4.29 -11.83 -10.28
C ARG A 412 -5.53 -10.97 -10.56
N THR A 413 -6.12 -11.07 -11.75
CA THR A 413 -7.23 -10.23 -12.19
C THR A 413 -8.47 -11.06 -12.48
N GLY A 414 -9.66 -10.48 -12.26
CA GLY A 414 -10.97 -11.03 -12.58
C GLY A 414 -11.72 -11.66 -11.40
N GLU A 415 -13.05 -11.49 -11.39
CA GLU A 415 -13.92 -12.02 -10.35
C GLU A 415 -13.88 -13.55 -10.27
N ALA A 416 -13.89 -14.25 -11.42
CA ALA A 416 -13.85 -15.70 -11.48
C ALA A 416 -12.61 -16.31 -10.80
N ASP A 417 -11.48 -15.56 -10.83
CA ASP A 417 -10.24 -15.95 -10.16
C ASP A 417 -10.09 -15.30 -8.77
N GLN A 418 -11.12 -14.60 -8.28
CA GLN A 418 -11.07 -13.86 -7.02
C GLN A 418 -9.89 -12.86 -7.01
N GLY A 419 -9.71 -12.20 -8.14
CA GLY A 419 -8.58 -11.31 -8.39
C GLY A 419 -8.88 -9.85 -8.10
N VAL A 420 -8.11 -8.97 -8.73
CA VAL A 420 -8.35 -7.53 -8.74
C VAL A 420 -9.29 -7.20 -9.90
N VAL A 421 -10.24 -6.31 -9.67
CA VAL A 421 -11.21 -5.82 -10.66
C VAL A 421 -11.27 -4.30 -10.64
N GLY A 422 -11.42 -3.70 -11.84
CA GLY A 422 -11.77 -2.30 -11.96
C GLY A 422 -13.27 -2.11 -11.75
N LEU A 423 -13.66 -1.00 -11.15
CA LEU A 423 -15.06 -0.64 -10.89
C LEU A 423 -15.42 0.63 -11.65
N TYR A 424 -16.59 0.65 -12.25
CA TYR A 424 -17.16 1.83 -12.90
C TYR A 424 -18.68 1.76 -12.81
N GLN A 425 -19.36 2.83 -13.21
CA GLN A 425 -20.80 2.85 -13.32
C GLN A 425 -21.19 3.23 -14.73
N THR A 426 -22.08 2.45 -15.34
CA THR A 426 -22.67 2.74 -16.66
C THR A 426 -24.08 3.31 -16.51
N GLY A 427 -24.61 3.85 -17.61
CA GLY A 427 -25.96 4.43 -17.66
C GLY A 427 -26.08 5.79 -16.95
N ILE A 428 -24.95 6.47 -16.75
CA ILE A 428 -24.93 7.83 -16.23
C ILE A 428 -25.40 8.84 -17.29
N PRO A 429 -26.07 9.95 -16.93
CA PRO A 429 -26.51 10.95 -17.88
C PRO A 429 -25.34 11.50 -18.72
N GLU A 430 -25.56 11.66 -20.04
CA GLU A 430 -24.57 12.18 -20.99
C GLU A 430 -23.26 11.34 -21.02
N GLU A 431 -23.40 10.04 -20.90
CA GLU A 431 -22.28 9.10 -20.96
C GLU A 431 -21.61 9.15 -22.32
N PHE A 432 -20.29 9.38 -22.34
CA PHE A 432 -19.47 9.41 -23.54
C PHE A 432 -18.73 8.06 -23.76
N GLN A 433 -18.26 7.48 -22.67
CA GLN A 433 -17.66 6.15 -22.59
C GLN A 433 -18.06 5.51 -21.26
N PRO A 434 -17.99 4.18 -21.12
CA PRO A 434 -18.30 3.53 -19.85
C PRO A 434 -17.60 4.18 -18.66
N GLY A 435 -18.39 4.68 -17.71
CA GLY A 435 -17.93 5.37 -16.51
C GLY A 435 -17.40 6.79 -16.73
N LEU A 436 -17.55 7.36 -17.93
CA LEU A 436 -17.11 8.71 -18.26
C LEU A 436 -18.24 9.48 -18.93
N ASN A 437 -18.56 10.66 -18.42
CA ASN A 437 -19.55 11.55 -19.02
C ASN A 437 -18.97 12.90 -19.43
N VAL A 438 -19.61 13.55 -20.40
CA VAL A 438 -19.27 14.87 -20.93
C VAL A 438 -20.50 15.74 -20.96
N ARG A 439 -20.60 16.69 -20.04
CA ARG A 439 -21.76 17.56 -19.89
C ARG A 439 -21.47 18.97 -20.41
N PHE A 440 -22.36 19.46 -21.28
CA PHE A 440 -22.32 20.86 -21.68
C PHE A 440 -22.77 21.76 -20.52
N MET A 441 -21.90 22.71 -20.12
CA MET A 441 -22.16 23.63 -19.01
C MET A 441 -22.65 25.00 -19.47
N GLY A 442 -22.68 25.27 -20.76
CA GLY A 442 -23.05 26.55 -21.32
C GLY A 442 -21.88 27.34 -21.93
N ILE A 443 -22.22 28.56 -22.40
CA ILE A 443 -21.26 29.52 -22.95
C ILE A 443 -21.22 30.71 -21.99
N ASP A 444 -20.05 31.11 -21.56
CA ASP A 444 -19.92 32.26 -20.66
C ASP A 444 -19.91 33.61 -21.40
N ALA A 445 -19.90 34.71 -20.63
CA ALA A 445 -19.92 36.08 -21.16
C ALA A 445 -18.68 36.41 -22.02
N ASN A 446 -17.60 35.61 -21.92
CA ASN A 446 -16.38 35.74 -22.70
C ASN A 446 -16.37 34.84 -23.96
N SER A 447 -17.53 34.31 -24.33
CA SER A 447 -17.69 33.39 -25.49
C SER A 447 -16.85 32.13 -25.33
N ILE A 448 -16.72 31.58 -24.12
CA ILE A 448 -16.05 30.32 -23.86
C ILE A 448 -17.11 29.24 -23.65
N ILE A 449 -17.08 28.22 -24.48
CA ILE A 449 -17.85 26.98 -24.32
C ILE A 449 -17.21 26.16 -23.22
N ARG A 450 -18.03 25.63 -22.30
CA ARG A 450 -17.56 24.81 -21.18
C ARG A 450 -18.21 23.43 -21.22
N TYR A 451 -17.38 22.40 -21.08
CA TYR A 451 -17.81 21.02 -20.90
C TYR A 451 -17.23 20.48 -19.58
N LEU A 452 -18.07 19.92 -18.74
CA LEU A 452 -17.65 19.14 -17.57
C LEU A 452 -17.39 17.71 -18.03
N VAL A 453 -16.14 17.27 -17.90
CA VAL A 453 -15.74 15.90 -18.17
C VAL A 453 -15.49 15.20 -16.86
N THR A 454 -16.20 14.11 -16.61
CA THR A 454 -16.22 13.42 -15.32
C THR A 454 -16.04 11.93 -15.53
N ALA A 455 -15.21 11.30 -14.71
CA ALA A 455 -15.02 9.86 -14.68
C ALA A 455 -15.29 9.31 -13.27
N TYR A 456 -16.11 8.25 -13.18
CA TYR A 456 -16.38 7.49 -11.97
C TYR A 456 -15.71 6.14 -12.05
N TYR A 457 -14.85 5.84 -11.12
CA TYR A 457 -14.09 4.59 -11.10
C TYR A 457 -13.56 4.28 -9.70
N SER A 458 -13.26 3.02 -9.48
CA SER A 458 -12.51 2.53 -8.33
C SER A 458 -11.86 1.20 -8.68
N MET A 459 -11.29 0.53 -7.70
CA MET A 459 -10.71 -0.78 -7.87
C MET A 459 -10.90 -1.61 -6.61
N ALA A 460 -11.26 -2.88 -6.76
CA ALA A 460 -11.43 -3.80 -5.65
C ALA A 460 -10.40 -4.94 -5.70
N VAL A 461 -9.79 -5.22 -4.56
CA VAL A 461 -8.98 -6.41 -4.31
C VAL A 461 -9.87 -7.42 -3.61
N LEU A 462 -10.26 -8.50 -4.28
CA LEU A 462 -11.29 -9.42 -3.75
C LEU A 462 -10.77 -10.30 -2.61
N VAL A 463 -9.54 -10.79 -2.70
CA VAL A 463 -8.89 -11.55 -1.63
C VAL A 463 -7.46 -11.09 -1.42
N PRO A 464 -6.86 -11.27 -0.25
CA PRO A 464 -5.52 -10.78 0.06
C PRO A 464 -4.45 -11.21 -0.94
N ASP A 465 -4.45 -12.48 -1.37
CA ASP A 465 -3.46 -13.04 -2.30
C ASP A 465 -3.68 -12.63 -3.77
N ALA A 466 -4.63 -11.74 -4.08
CA ALA A 466 -4.87 -11.23 -5.43
C ALA A 466 -3.85 -10.18 -5.87
N ALA A 467 -3.30 -9.43 -4.92
CA ALA A 467 -2.29 -8.41 -5.17
C ALA A 467 -1.10 -8.61 -4.23
N GLY A 468 0.11 -8.48 -4.76
CA GLY A 468 1.32 -8.52 -3.96
C GLY A 468 2.33 -7.48 -4.41
N VAL A 469 3.18 -7.04 -3.51
CA VAL A 469 4.12 -5.96 -3.76
C VAL A 469 5.52 -6.37 -3.32
N LEU A 470 6.48 -6.26 -4.24
CA LEU A 470 7.90 -6.26 -3.92
C LEU A 470 8.32 -4.83 -3.64
N GLU A 471 8.73 -4.56 -2.42
CA GLU A 471 9.06 -3.22 -1.91
C GLU A 471 10.57 -2.97 -1.90
N ASN A 472 10.94 -1.69 -1.78
CA ASN A 472 12.34 -1.24 -1.65
C ASN A 472 13.24 -1.63 -2.84
N VAL A 473 12.65 -1.81 -4.01
CA VAL A 473 13.34 -2.16 -5.25
C VAL A 473 14.29 -1.04 -5.67
N GLN A 474 15.59 -1.22 -5.51
CA GLN A 474 16.58 -0.24 -5.91
C GLN A 474 16.69 -0.16 -7.44
N VAL A 475 16.45 1.02 -8.00
CA VAL A 475 16.45 1.27 -9.45
C VAL A 475 17.69 2.02 -9.93
N GLY A 476 18.46 2.64 -9.03
CA GLY A 476 19.71 3.31 -9.32
C GLY A 476 20.77 2.36 -9.89
N ARG A 477 21.73 2.90 -10.64
CA ARG A 477 22.96 2.16 -10.95
C ARG A 477 23.84 2.22 -9.69
N THR A 478 24.11 1.08 -9.07
CA THR A 478 25.22 0.99 -8.12
C THR A 478 26.49 1.24 -8.92
N ALA A 479 27.32 2.20 -8.49
CA ALA A 479 28.69 2.32 -8.99
C ALA A 479 29.38 0.93 -8.77
N GLU A 480 29.94 0.40 -9.83
CA GLU A 480 30.77 -0.80 -9.77
C GLU A 480 32.08 -0.49 -9.11
#